data_4a613c281ac1a3306110f9c211d64859
#
_entry.id   4a613c281ac1a3306110f9c211d64859
#
_cell.length_a   1.000
_cell.length_b   1.000
_cell.length_c   1.000
_cell.angle_alpha   90.00
_cell.angle_beta   90.00
_cell.angle_gamma   90.00
#
_symmetry.space_group_name_H-M   'P 1'
#
loop_
_entity.id
_entity.type
_entity.pdbx_description
1 polymer ?
#
loop_
_entity_poly.entity_id
_entity_poly.type
_entity_poly.pdbx_seq_one_letter_code
_entity_poly.pdbx_strand_id
1 'polypeptide(L)'
;MFLTNEKKKHNTWQGTFYTRKWNDQTPVVYFEKLYGGRPLLKKINQLALEENFIFNSSMVYETNSAVWQSAGWKVLEKLNVLSLSLKNIKQSERNVENVEVFTDTKIPEVIKLDHNIFEPYWQNSSAAFKETIESCVHNYLFVQKANNDIVGYGILGITRNYGFLQRFGIVK
;
A
#
# COMPACT_ATOMS: atom_id res chain seq x y z
N MET A 1 -14.63 15.58 2.66
CA MET A 1 -13.59 16.18 1.79
C MET A 1 -12.26 15.40 1.77
N PHE A 2 -12.07 14.41 2.64
CA PHE A 2 -10.85 13.57 2.73
C PHE A 2 -10.95 12.24 1.99
N LEU A 3 -12.17 11.75 1.74
CA LEU A 3 -12.44 10.47 1.05
C LEU A 3 -12.47 10.66 -0.47
N THR A 4 -11.34 11.01 -1.07
CA THR A 4 -11.15 11.09 -2.53
C THR A 4 -10.44 9.84 -3.04
N ASN A 5 -10.68 9.44 -4.30
CA ASN A 5 -10.00 8.28 -4.89
C ASN A 5 -8.52 8.57 -5.10
N GLU A 6 -8.18 9.79 -5.51
CA GLU A 6 -6.81 10.23 -5.74
C GLU A 6 -6.23 10.93 -4.52
N LYS A 7 -4.90 10.90 -4.41
CA LYS A 7 -4.18 11.64 -3.36
C LYS A 7 -4.41 13.14 -3.50
N LYS A 8 -4.95 13.75 -2.45
CA LYS A 8 -5.15 15.19 -2.32
C LYS A 8 -4.15 15.78 -1.34
N LYS A 9 -3.40 16.79 -1.78
CA LYS A 9 -2.45 17.52 -0.94
C LYS A 9 -3.17 18.57 -0.11
N HIS A 10 -2.81 18.64 1.16
CA HIS A 10 -3.27 19.65 2.11
C HIS A 10 -2.08 20.40 2.69
N ASN A 11 -2.16 21.73 2.67
CA ASN A 11 -1.18 22.61 3.29
C ASN A 11 -1.86 23.34 4.45
N THR A 12 -1.28 23.23 5.63
CA THR A 12 -1.72 23.92 6.84
C THR A 12 -0.52 24.62 7.48
N TRP A 13 -0.76 25.51 8.41
CA TRP A 13 0.34 26.13 9.16
C TRP A 13 1.10 25.14 10.07
N GLN A 14 0.48 24.00 10.44
CA GLN A 14 1.14 22.94 11.21
C GLN A 14 1.95 21.98 10.35
N GLY A 15 1.69 21.94 9.03
CA GLY A 15 2.40 21.02 8.13
C GLY A 15 1.64 20.71 6.84
N THR A 16 2.22 19.78 6.08
CA THR A 16 1.73 19.35 4.79
C THR A 16 1.53 17.82 4.80
N PHE A 17 0.43 17.38 4.23
CA PHE A 17 0.08 15.98 4.19
C PHE A 17 -0.76 15.64 2.96
N TYR A 18 -0.85 14.34 2.63
CA TYR A 18 -1.79 13.82 1.65
C TYR A 18 -2.91 13.04 2.34
N THR A 19 -4.08 13.05 1.72
CA THR A 19 -5.18 12.16 2.05
C THR A 19 -5.79 11.57 0.79
N ARG A 20 -6.36 10.37 0.92
CA ARG A 20 -7.29 9.73 -0.02
C ARG A 20 -8.13 8.70 0.73
N LYS A 21 -9.05 8.05 0.08
CA LYS A 21 -9.65 6.82 0.62
C LYS A 21 -8.55 5.78 0.90
N TRP A 22 -8.71 5.03 1.98
CA TRP A 22 -7.87 3.85 2.22
C TRP A 22 -8.06 2.83 1.10
N ASN A 23 -9.33 2.44 0.89
CA ASN A 23 -9.79 1.65 -0.24
C ASN A 23 -11.28 1.95 -0.50
N ASP A 24 -11.93 1.19 -1.38
CA ASP A 24 -13.35 1.37 -1.72
C ASP A 24 -14.28 0.63 -0.75
N GLN A 25 -13.76 -0.23 0.12
CA GLN A 25 -14.52 -1.11 1.01
C GLN A 25 -14.76 -0.52 2.40
N THR A 26 -13.94 0.46 2.80
CA THR A 26 -13.97 1.00 4.16
C THR A 26 -14.03 2.53 4.16
N PRO A 27 -14.75 3.16 5.11
CA PRO A 27 -14.80 4.62 5.24
C PRO A 27 -13.55 5.18 5.96
N VAL A 28 -12.39 4.63 5.64
CA VAL A 28 -11.11 4.99 6.25
C VAL A 28 -10.35 5.96 5.34
N VAL A 29 -9.77 7.00 5.94
CA VAL A 29 -8.93 7.96 5.26
C VAL A 29 -7.47 7.53 5.37
N TYR A 30 -6.81 7.28 4.24
CA TYR A 30 -5.37 7.19 4.17
C TYR A 30 -4.75 8.55 4.43
N PHE A 31 -3.80 8.61 5.34
CA PHE A 31 -3.07 9.81 5.72
C PHE A 31 -1.57 9.61 5.55
N GLU A 32 -0.94 10.49 4.80
CA GLU A 32 0.51 10.48 4.59
C GLU A 32 1.10 11.84 4.98
N LYS A 33 1.88 11.84 6.06
CA LYS A 33 2.57 13.04 6.52
C LYS A 33 3.78 13.32 5.65
N LEU A 34 3.82 14.47 4.98
CA LEU A 34 4.99 14.95 4.25
C LEU A 34 5.90 15.78 5.14
N TYR A 35 5.31 16.79 5.79
CA TYR A 35 6.03 17.70 6.65
C TYR A 35 5.14 18.07 7.84
N GLY A 36 5.76 18.29 9.00
CA GLY A 36 5.07 18.66 10.23
C GLY A 36 5.40 17.72 11.39
N GLY A 37 5.20 18.19 12.58
CA GLY A 37 5.48 17.48 13.82
C GLY A 37 4.22 17.09 14.58
N ARG A 38 4.37 16.96 15.91
CA ARG A 38 3.30 16.63 16.84
C ARG A 38 2.06 17.55 16.72
N PRO A 39 2.17 18.90 16.48
CA PRO A 39 1.01 19.76 16.31
C PRO A 39 0.12 19.35 15.14
N LEU A 40 0.71 18.98 13.98
CA LEU A 40 -0.04 18.47 12.85
C LEU A 40 -0.78 17.19 13.22
N LEU A 41 -0.09 16.22 13.83
CA LEU A 41 -0.68 14.93 14.21
C LEU A 41 -1.84 15.09 15.19
N LYS A 42 -1.73 16.00 16.15
CA LYS A 42 -2.83 16.35 17.07
C LYS A 42 -4.01 16.96 16.32
N LYS A 43 -3.74 17.88 15.38
CA LYS A 43 -4.82 18.51 14.58
C LYS A 43 -5.57 17.48 13.75
N ILE A 44 -4.87 16.53 13.10
CA ILE A 44 -5.52 15.48 12.34
C ILE A 44 -6.35 14.56 13.24
N ASN A 45 -5.82 14.19 14.41
CA ASN A 45 -6.57 13.38 15.37
C ASN A 45 -7.84 14.11 15.86
N GLN A 46 -7.76 15.41 16.07
CA GLN A 46 -8.91 16.23 16.42
C GLN A 46 -9.95 16.28 15.29
N LEU A 47 -9.51 16.47 14.03
CA LEU A 47 -10.39 16.44 12.86
C LEU A 47 -11.07 15.07 12.69
N ALA A 48 -10.36 13.98 13.01
CA ALA A 48 -10.94 12.64 12.99
C ALA A 48 -12.14 12.53 13.92
N LEU A 49 -12.06 13.11 15.12
CA LEU A 49 -13.13 13.14 16.11
C LEU A 49 -14.28 14.08 15.70
N GLU A 50 -13.96 15.27 15.23
CA GLU A 50 -14.94 16.29 14.82
C GLU A 50 -15.78 15.83 13.62
N GLU A 51 -15.14 15.21 12.64
CA GLU A 51 -15.76 14.79 11.36
C GLU A 51 -16.20 13.31 11.36
N ASN A 52 -15.98 12.60 12.46
CA ASN A 52 -16.25 11.17 12.60
C ASN A 52 -15.59 10.30 11.51
N PHE A 53 -14.32 10.61 11.18
CA PHE A 53 -13.51 9.82 10.27
C PHE A 53 -12.47 8.99 11.01
N ILE A 54 -12.12 7.84 10.43
CA ILE A 54 -10.96 7.05 10.84
C ILE A 54 -9.81 7.40 9.89
N PHE A 55 -8.72 7.92 10.45
CA PHE A 55 -7.49 8.18 9.70
C PHE A 55 -6.47 7.07 9.96
N ASN A 56 -6.00 6.42 8.91
CA ASN A 56 -4.88 5.50 8.95
C ASN A 56 -3.65 6.12 8.32
N SER A 57 -2.54 6.08 9.04
CA SER A 57 -1.29 6.58 8.49
C SER A 57 -0.68 5.60 7.48
N SER A 58 0.15 6.13 6.58
CA SER A 58 1.20 5.34 5.94
C SER A 58 2.06 4.64 7.00
N MET A 59 2.86 3.66 6.56
CA MET A 59 3.78 2.96 7.47
C MET A 59 4.70 3.94 8.20
N VAL A 60 4.76 3.80 9.52
CA VAL A 60 5.58 4.61 10.42
C VAL A 60 6.66 3.73 11.03
N TYR A 61 7.93 4.13 10.91
CA TYR A 61 9.02 3.41 11.58
C TYR A 61 8.86 3.44 13.10
N GLU A 62 9.19 2.34 13.76
CA GLU A 62 9.05 2.18 15.21
C GLU A 62 9.74 3.30 15.98
N THR A 63 10.92 3.75 15.51
CA THR A 63 11.66 4.89 16.09
C THR A 63 10.86 6.20 16.15
N ASN A 64 9.88 6.36 15.28
CA ASN A 64 9.03 7.55 15.22
C ASN A 64 7.67 7.36 15.91
N SER A 65 7.34 6.15 16.34
CA SER A 65 6.01 5.81 16.87
C SER A 65 5.62 6.61 18.12
N ALA A 66 6.60 6.91 18.99
CA ALA A 66 6.36 7.66 20.22
C ALA A 66 5.78 9.07 19.96
N VAL A 67 6.21 9.75 18.89
CA VAL A 67 5.69 11.07 18.51
C VAL A 67 4.22 10.97 18.11
N TRP A 68 3.86 9.93 17.33
CA TRP A 68 2.48 9.68 16.89
C TRP A 68 1.59 9.35 18.09
N GLN A 69 2.03 8.43 18.95
CA GLN A 69 1.27 8.05 20.14
C GLN A 69 1.06 9.23 21.10
N SER A 70 2.08 10.08 21.28
CA SER A 70 1.96 11.30 22.10
C SER A 70 0.99 12.34 21.51
N ALA A 71 0.60 12.21 20.25
CA ALA A 71 -0.40 13.01 19.57
C ALA A 71 -1.80 12.35 19.54
N GLY A 72 -1.97 11.20 20.23
CA GLY A 72 -3.24 10.49 20.35
C GLY A 72 -3.48 9.41 19.28
N TRP A 73 -2.50 9.14 18.42
CA TRP A 73 -2.56 8.04 17.45
C TRP A 73 -2.32 6.69 18.14
N LYS A 74 -2.98 5.66 17.64
CA LYS A 74 -2.84 4.28 18.13
C LYS A 74 -2.11 3.43 17.09
N VAL A 75 -1.32 2.47 17.55
CA VAL A 75 -0.76 1.44 16.68
C VAL A 75 -1.89 0.49 16.32
N LEU A 76 -2.18 0.37 15.03
CA LEU A 76 -3.18 -0.58 14.53
C LEU A 76 -2.53 -1.96 14.35
N GLU A 77 -1.42 -1.99 13.63
CA GLU A 77 -0.67 -3.22 13.36
C GLU A 77 0.83 -2.96 13.33
N LYS A 78 1.61 -4.01 13.60
CA LYS A 78 3.06 -4.02 13.42
C LYS A 78 3.40 -4.89 12.22
N LEU A 79 4.11 -4.30 11.27
CA LEU A 79 4.57 -4.97 10.06
C LEU A 79 6.08 -5.23 10.15
N ASN A 80 6.50 -6.43 9.78
CA ASN A 80 7.91 -6.75 9.64
C ASN A 80 8.34 -6.46 8.19
N VAL A 81 9.35 -5.63 8.02
CA VAL A 81 9.99 -5.41 6.73
C VAL A 81 11.14 -6.39 6.59
N LEU A 82 11.02 -7.31 5.64
CA LEU A 82 12.06 -8.28 5.34
C LEU A 82 12.93 -7.75 4.20
N SER A 83 14.23 -7.93 4.32
CA SER A 83 15.19 -7.57 3.27
C SER A 83 16.13 -8.74 3.00
N LEU A 84 16.50 -8.91 1.73
CA LEU A 84 17.41 -9.94 1.28
C LEU A 84 18.50 -9.32 0.41
N SER A 85 19.77 -9.59 0.73
CA SER A 85 20.89 -9.20 -0.13
C SER A 85 21.06 -10.21 -1.26
N LEU A 86 20.95 -9.75 -2.50
CA LEU A 86 21.10 -10.60 -3.70
C LEU A 86 22.56 -10.80 -4.13
N LYS A 87 23.54 -10.17 -3.47
CA LYS A 87 24.97 -10.19 -3.88
C LYS A 87 25.56 -11.61 -4.01
N ASN A 88 25.07 -12.56 -3.22
CA ASN A 88 25.61 -13.92 -3.14
C ASN A 88 24.56 -15.00 -3.50
N ILE A 89 23.43 -14.60 -4.03
CA ILE A 89 22.39 -15.57 -4.41
C ILE A 89 22.71 -16.08 -5.82
N LYS A 90 22.93 -17.38 -5.92
CA LYS A 90 22.99 -18.03 -7.22
C LYS A 90 21.60 -17.99 -7.83
N GLN A 91 21.53 -17.61 -9.10
CA GLN A 91 20.28 -17.65 -9.85
C GLN A 91 19.74 -19.07 -9.83
N SER A 92 18.51 -19.23 -9.39
CA SER A 92 17.84 -20.53 -9.44
C SER A 92 17.33 -20.75 -10.86
N GLU A 93 17.73 -21.84 -11.49
CA GLU A 93 17.20 -22.28 -12.79
C GLU A 93 15.83 -22.96 -12.67
N ARG A 94 15.10 -22.72 -11.58
CA ARG A 94 13.76 -23.28 -11.44
C ARG A 94 12.87 -22.71 -12.56
N ASN A 95 12.46 -23.57 -13.47
CA ASN A 95 11.39 -23.25 -14.39
C ASN A 95 10.14 -22.94 -13.58
N VAL A 96 9.70 -21.71 -13.64
CA VAL A 96 8.43 -21.29 -13.03
C VAL A 96 7.37 -21.49 -14.11
N GLU A 97 6.79 -22.67 -14.13
CA GLU A 97 5.70 -22.99 -15.06
C GLU A 97 4.47 -22.13 -14.72
N ASN A 98 3.73 -21.72 -15.75
CA ASN A 98 2.46 -21.01 -15.63
C ASN A 98 2.53 -19.61 -14.99
N VAL A 99 3.69 -18.96 -14.96
CA VAL A 99 3.82 -17.54 -14.58
C VAL A 99 3.97 -16.70 -15.83
N GLU A 100 3.08 -15.74 -15.98
CA GLU A 100 3.08 -14.79 -17.09
C GLU A 100 3.24 -13.37 -16.56
N VAL A 101 3.90 -12.51 -17.34
CA VAL A 101 3.83 -11.07 -17.13
C VAL A 101 2.45 -10.60 -17.58
N PHE A 102 1.71 -9.91 -16.73
CA PHE A 102 0.40 -9.42 -17.10
C PHE A 102 0.45 -7.98 -17.63
N THR A 103 -0.51 -7.67 -18.49
CA THR A 103 -0.71 -6.36 -19.09
C THR A 103 -1.82 -5.60 -18.38
N ASP A 104 -1.97 -4.31 -18.67
CA ASP A 104 -3.01 -3.46 -18.09
C ASP A 104 -4.44 -4.00 -18.30
N THR A 105 -4.67 -4.76 -19.37
CA THR A 105 -5.98 -5.37 -19.64
C THR A 105 -6.41 -6.41 -18.60
N LYS A 106 -5.47 -6.99 -17.86
CA LYS A 106 -5.75 -7.99 -16.80
C LYS A 106 -5.91 -7.37 -15.41
N ILE A 107 -5.70 -6.08 -15.25
CA ILE A 107 -5.79 -5.39 -13.95
C ILE A 107 -7.15 -5.62 -13.28
N PRO A 108 -8.31 -5.52 -13.96
CA PRO A 108 -9.61 -5.78 -13.31
C PRO A 108 -9.74 -7.20 -12.75
N GLU A 109 -9.20 -8.21 -13.44
CA GLU A 109 -9.22 -9.59 -12.98
C GLU A 109 -8.34 -9.78 -11.75
N VAL A 110 -7.17 -9.14 -11.74
CA VAL A 110 -6.24 -9.17 -10.61
C VAL A 110 -6.82 -8.45 -9.39
N ILE A 111 -7.52 -7.32 -9.57
CA ILE A 111 -8.21 -6.63 -8.48
C ILE A 111 -9.33 -7.51 -7.89
N LYS A 112 -10.09 -8.19 -8.74
CA LYS A 112 -11.10 -9.15 -8.28
C LYS A 112 -10.48 -10.29 -7.48
N LEU A 113 -9.32 -10.79 -7.92
CA LEU A 113 -8.56 -11.81 -7.19
C LEU A 113 -8.04 -11.26 -5.86
N ASP A 114 -7.49 -10.04 -5.82
CA ASP A 114 -7.05 -9.35 -4.60
C ASP A 114 -8.19 -9.29 -3.56
N HIS A 115 -9.40 -8.92 -4.01
CA HIS A 115 -10.58 -8.87 -3.14
C HIS A 115 -11.03 -10.24 -2.63
N ASN A 116 -10.73 -11.33 -3.33
CA ASN A 116 -11.01 -12.67 -2.87
C ASN A 116 -9.97 -13.21 -1.87
N ILE A 117 -8.73 -12.70 -1.96
CA ILE A 117 -7.61 -13.16 -1.13
C ILE A 117 -7.52 -12.40 0.19
N PHE A 118 -7.72 -11.08 0.14
CA PHE A 118 -7.51 -10.19 1.28
C PHE A 118 -8.83 -9.79 1.94
N GLU A 119 -8.78 -9.60 3.25
CA GLU A 119 -9.89 -9.03 4.01
C GLU A 119 -10.21 -7.60 3.53
N PRO A 120 -11.46 -7.12 3.69
CA PRO A 120 -11.91 -5.82 3.17
C PRO A 120 -10.99 -4.64 3.53
N TYR A 121 -10.40 -4.66 4.70
CA TYR A 121 -9.47 -3.62 5.13
C TYR A 121 -8.18 -3.58 4.27
N TRP A 122 -7.69 -4.75 3.86
CA TRP A 122 -6.44 -4.89 3.10
C TRP A 122 -6.63 -4.96 1.58
N GLN A 123 -7.86 -4.90 1.08
CA GLN A 123 -8.15 -4.88 -0.34
C GLN A 123 -7.68 -3.58 -0.97
N ASN A 124 -7.07 -3.65 -2.15
CA ASN A 124 -6.69 -2.48 -2.91
C ASN A 124 -7.87 -1.99 -3.76
N SER A 125 -8.10 -0.67 -3.76
CA SER A 125 -8.90 -0.03 -4.79
C SER A 125 -8.14 0.01 -6.13
N SER A 126 -8.86 0.24 -7.22
CA SER A 126 -8.23 0.44 -8.53
C SER A 126 -7.21 1.59 -8.50
N ALA A 127 -7.51 2.68 -7.78
CA ALA A 127 -6.60 3.81 -7.62
C ALA A 127 -5.34 3.44 -6.83
N ALA A 128 -5.49 2.68 -5.72
CA ALA A 128 -4.37 2.22 -4.91
C ALA A 128 -3.49 1.21 -5.69
N PHE A 129 -4.12 0.36 -6.50
CA PHE A 129 -3.41 -0.59 -7.35
C PHE A 129 -2.56 0.12 -8.40
N LYS A 130 -3.15 1.11 -9.09
CA LYS A 130 -2.43 1.97 -10.05
C LYS A 130 -1.28 2.72 -9.39
N GLU A 131 -1.51 3.33 -8.22
CA GLU A 131 -0.48 4.01 -7.44
C GLU A 131 0.68 3.06 -7.09
N THR A 132 0.38 1.81 -6.71
CA THR A 132 1.38 0.78 -6.43
C THR A 132 2.24 0.49 -7.67
N ILE A 133 1.62 0.32 -8.84
CA ILE A 133 2.32 0.10 -10.09
C ILE A 133 3.21 1.30 -10.45
N GLU A 134 2.71 2.51 -10.31
CA GLU A 134 3.41 3.74 -10.71
C GLU A 134 4.47 4.19 -9.68
N SER A 135 4.55 3.57 -8.52
CA SER A 135 5.46 3.98 -7.43
C SER A 135 6.95 3.76 -7.70
N CYS A 136 7.30 2.89 -8.66
CA CYS A 136 8.67 2.57 -9.03
C CYS A 136 8.93 2.86 -10.52
N VAL A 137 10.20 3.11 -10.85
CA VAL A 137 10.65 3.42 -12.23
C VAL A 137 10.41 2.23 -13.15
N HIS A 138 10.67 1.02 -12.67
CA HIS A 138 10.39 -0.22 -13.38
C HIS A 138 9.50 -1.10 -12.53
N ASN A 139 8.50 -1.68 -13.16
CA ASN A 139 7.55 -2.58 -12.49
C ASN A 139 7.40 -3.86 -13.30
N TYR A 140 7.34 -4.95 -12.59
CA TYR A 140 7.02 -6.26 -13.13
C TYR A 140 5.76 -6.77 -12.45
N LEU A 141 4.81 -7.13 -13.27
CA LEU A 141 3.52 -7.64 -12.83
C LEU A 141 3.40 -9.07 -13.32
N PHE A 142 3.16 -9.96 -12.38
CA PHE A 142 3.10 -11.40 -12.66
C PHE A 142 1.74 -11.94 -12.30
N VAL A 143 1.26 -12.87 -13.09
CA VAL A 143 0.12 -13.70 -12.74
C VAL A 143 0.52 -15.17 -12.84
N GLN A 144 0.01 -15.94 -11.91
CA GLN A 144 0.07 -17.40 -11.98
C GLN A 144 -1.29 -17.93 -12.39
N LYS A 145 -1.30 -18.88 -13.32
CA LYS A 145 -2.50 -19.51 -13.81
C LYS A 145 -2.57 -20.98 -13.42
N ALA A 146 -3.77 -21.45 -13.14
CA ALA A 146 -4.12 -22.86 -13.06
C ALA A 146 -5.40 -23.06 -13.88
N ASN A 147 -5.40 -24.02 -14.82
CA ASN A 147 -6.55 -24.30 -15.69
C ASN A 147 -7.13 -23.04 -16.40
N ASN A 148 -6.26 -22.15 -16.87
CA ASN A 148 -6.58 -20.85 -17.47
C ASN A 148 -7.10 -19.76 -16.50
N ASP A 149 -7.39 -20.07 -15.26
CA ASP A 149 -7.79 -19.08 -14.25
C ASP A 149 -6.57 -18.45 -13.56
N ILE A 150 -6.64 -17.15 -13.26
CA ILE A 150 -5.61 -16.50 -12.47
C ILE A 150 -5.81 -16.89 -11.02
N VAL A 151 -4.82 -17.62 -10.45
CA VAL A 151 -4.84 -18.10 -9.06
C VAL A 151 -3.85 -17.37 -8.16
N GLY A 152 -2.96 -16.58 -8.73
CA GLY A 152 -2.00 -15.78 -7.99
C GLY A 152 -1.50 -14.60 -8.78
N TYR A 153 -0.96 -13.60 -8.09
CA TYR A 153 -0.33 -12.44 -8.72
C TYR A 153 0.77 -11.87 -7.83
N GLY A 154 1.66 -11.11 -8.46
CA GLY A 154 2.70 -10.36 -7.77
C GLY A 154 3.04 -9.06 -8.48
N ILE A 155 3.35 -8.03 -7.69
CA ILE A 155 3.83 -6.73 -8.16
C ILE A 155 5.23 -6.52 -7.58
N LEU A 156 6.22 -6.47 -8.47
CA LEU A 156 7.61 -6.20 -8.13
C LEU A 156 8.01 -4.84 -8.69
N GLY A 157 8.30 -3.90 -7.82
CA GLY A 157 8.86 -2.60 -8.21
C GLY A 157 10.38 -2.62 -8.11
N ILE A 158 11.08 -1.99 -9.07
CA ILE A 158 12.53 -1.86 -9.06
C ILE A 158 12.91 -0.39 -9.10
N THR A 159 13.79 -0.01 -8.20
CA THR A 159 14.53 1.24 -8.22
C THR A 159 16.00 0.96 -8.55
N ARG A 160 16.83 2.01 -8.61
CA ARG A 160 18.27 1.85 -8.95
C ARG A 160 19.00 0.77 -8.14
N ASN A 161 18.68 0.62 -6.85
CA ASN A 161 19.44 -0.22 -5.92
C ASN A 161 18.60 -1.29 -5.22
N TYR A 162 17.29 -1.27 -5.37
CA TYR A 162 16.38 -2.13 -4.60
C TYR A 162 15.25 -2.66 -5.47
N GLY A 163 14.89 -3.91 -5.21
CA GLY A 163 13.62 -4.49 -5.65
C GLY A 163 12.65 -4.57 -4.47
N PHE A 164 11.39 -4.26 -4.70
CA PHE A 164 10.33 -4.28 -3.70
C PHE A 164 9.22 -5.22 -4.16
N LEU A 165 8.97 -6.28 -3.40
CA LEU A 165 7.73 -7.03 -3.55
C LEU A 165 6.62 -6.19 -2.91
N GLN A 166 5.90 -5.42 -3.74
CA GLN A 166 4.94 -4.44 -3.31
C GLN A 166 3.59 -5.07 -2.92
N ARG A 167 3.20 -6.09 -3.67
CA ARG A 167 1.98 -6.84 -3.43
C ARG A 167 2.14 -8.27 -3.92
N PHE A 168 1.62 -9.22 -3.17
CA PHE A 168 1.61 -10.62 -3.55
C PHE A 168 0.38 -11.31 -2.96
N GLY A 169 -0.30 -12.10 -3.78
CA GLY A 169 -1.45 -12.87 -3.34
C GLY A 169 -1.59 -14.16 -4.13
N ILE A 170 -2.02 -15.22 -3.46
CA ILE A 170 -2.33 -16.51 -4.06
C ILE A 170 -3.56 -17.09 -3.37
N VAL A 171 -4.45 -17.68 -4.16
CA VAL A 171 -5.60 -18.44 -3.64
C VAL A 171 -5.11 -19.70 -2.96
N LYS A 172 -5.71 -20.03 -1.83
CA LYS A 172 -5.43 -21.27 -1.09
C LYS A 172 -6.07 -22.46 -1.77
#